data_a0171cceb8184bca7d61e8c59b507d46
#
_entry.id   a0171cceb8184bca7d61e8c59b507d46
#
_cell.length_a   1.000
_cell.length_b   1.000
_cell.length_c   1.000
_cell.angle_alpha   90.00
_cell.angle_beta   90.00
_cell.angle_gamma   90.00
#
_symmetry.space_group_name_H-M   'P 1'
#
loop_
_entity.id
_entity.type
_entity.pdbx_description
1 polymer ?
#
loop_
_entity_poly.entity_id
_entity_poly.type
_entity_poly.pdbx_seq_one_letter_code
_entity_poly.pdbx_strand_id
1 'polypeptide(L)'
;MEIEVYDTYARSEEGLKIHFDVMLPIGGDEATAQDKAREFIEKISETANPVQLESCRFCHTETAKPEVGERVEQEGYCIVTIENCPEPQN
;
A
#
# COMPACT_ATOMS: atom_id res chain seq x y z
N MET A 1 -4.83 15.29 -9.96
CA MET A 1 -5.39 14.92 -8.65
C MET A 1 -4.29 14.85 -7.61
N GLU A 2 -4.48 15.55 -6.51
CA GLU A 2 -3.55 15.45 -5.39
C GLU A 2 -3.92 14.27 -4.51
N ILE A 3 -2.91 13.56 -4.04
CA ILE A 3 -3.09 12.38 -3.18
C ILE A 3 -2.14 12.44 -1.98
N GLU A 4 -2.48 11.69 -0.95
CA GLU A 4 -1.63 11.47 0.21
C GLU A 4 -0.94 10.13 0.06
N VAL A 5 0.38 10.12 0.29
CA VAL A 5 1.19 8.91 0.16
C VAL A 5 1.61 8.43 1.54
N TYR A 6 1.33 7.16 1.84
CA TYR A 6 1.69 6.53 3.11
C TYR A 6 2.74 5.45 2.86
N ASP A 7 3.95 5.71 3.34
CA ASP A 7 5.07 4.75 3.28
C ASP A 7 4.73 3.54 4.12
N THR A 8 4.82 2.36 3.52
CA THR A 8 4.43 1.13 4.19
C THR A 8 5.52 0.09 4.08
N TYR A 9 5.89 -0.47 5.23
CA TYR A 9 6.90 -1.52 5.33
C TYR A 9 6.30 -2.76 5.97
N ALA A 10 6.69 -3.90 5.42
CA ALA A 10 6.28 -5.19 5.95
C ALA A 10 7.49 -6.13 5.88
N ARG A 11 7.40 -7.26 6.54
CA ARG A 11 8.49 -8.22 6.55
C ARG A 11 7.92 -9.63 6.42
N SER A 12 8.53 -10.42 5.53
CA SER A 12 8.15 -11.80 5.37
C SER A 12 8.75 -12.65 6.48
N GLU A 13 8.25 -13.87 6.65
CA GLU A 13 8.76 -14.82 7.62
C GLU A 13 10.25 -15.10 7.39
N GLU A 14 10.72 -15.01 6.15
CA GLU A 14 12.12 -15.22 5.80
C GLU A 14 12.99 -13.99 6.07
N GLY A 15 12.40 -12.90 6.56
CA GLY A 15 13.12 -11.69 6.85
C GLY A 15 13.23 -10.72 5.67
N LEU A 16 12.55 -11.00 4.57
CA LEU A 16 12.57 -10.13 3.39
C LEU A 16 11.79 -8.86 3.67
N LYS A 17 12.43 -7.73 3.44
CA LYS A 17 11.80 -6.41 3.61
C LYS A 17 10.95 -6.07 2.41
N ILE A 18 9.69 -5.75 2.68
CA ILE A 18 8.72 -5.41 1.65
C ILE A 18 8.35 -3.94 1.80
N HIS A 19 8.35 -3.21 0.70
CA HIS A 19 8.01 -1.79 0.70
C HIS A 19 6.98 -1.49 -0.38
N PHE A 20 5.91 -0.81 0.02
CA PHE A 20 4.90 -0.33 -0.92
C PHE A 20 4.28 0.95 -0.36
N ASP A 21 3.62 1.71 -1.24
CA ASP A 21 2.91 2.92 -0.84
C ASP A 21 1.42 2.68 -0.90
N VAL A 22 0.72 3.18 0.12
CA VAL A 22 -0.75 3.28 0.08
C VAL A 22 -1.07 4.73 -0.25
N MET A 23 -1.84 4.93 -1.30
CA MET A 23 -2.23 6.26 -1.75
C MET A 23 -3.70 6.49 -1.50
N LEU A 24 -4.02 7.59 -0.83
CA LEU A 24 -5.38 7.99 -0.49
C LEU A 24 -5.70 9.36 -1.06
N PRO A 25 -6.98 9.68 -1.28
CA PRO A 25 -7.35 11.06 -1.60
C PRO A 25 -7.03 11.97 -0.42
N ILE A 26 -6.84 13.26 -0.70
CA ILE A 26 -6.59 14.26 0.35
C ILE A 26 -7.72 14.21 1.38
N GLY A 27 -7.34 14.26 2.64
CA GLY A 27 -8.29 14.16 3.75
C GLY A 27 -8.43 12.76 4.33
N GLY A 28 -7.62 11.82 3.84
CA GLY A 28 -7.56 10.47 4.41
C GLY A 28 -6.85 10.47 5.76
N ASP A 29 -6.80 9.31 6.40
CA ASP A 29 -6.10 9.17 7.67
C ASP A 29 -5.26 7.89 7.70
N GLU A 30 -4.36 7.83 8.70
CA GLU A 30 -3.47 6.68 8.84
C GLU A 30 -4.22 5.38 9.11
N ALA A 31 -5.33 5.44 9.84
CA ALA A 31 -6.12 4.24 10.13
C ALA A 31 -6.64 3.60 8.84
N THR A 32 -7.15 4.42 7.93
CA THR A 32 -7.61 3.94 6.62
C THR A 32 -6.46 3.36 5.81
N ALA A 33 -5.32 4.06 5.79
CA ALA A 33 -4.13 3.57 5.08
C ALA A 33 -3.66 2.23 5.65
N GLN A 34 -3.65 2.10 6.96
CA GLN A 34 -3.25 0.86 7.64
C GLN A 34 -4.21 -0.29 7.31
N ASP A 35 -5.51 -0.02 7.25
CA ASP A 35 -6.49 -1.03 6.88
C ASP A 35 -6.25 -1.53 5.46
N LYS A 36 -5.99 -0.61 4.52
CA LYS A 36 -5.69 -0.99 3.14
C LYS A 36 -4.36 -1.74 3.02
N ALA A 37 -3.38 -1.36 3.81
CA ALA A 37 -2.11 -2.06 3.88
C ALA A 37 -2.30 -3.50 4.37
N ARG A 38 -3.12 -3.71 5.41
CA ARG A 38 -3.41 -5.04 5.93
C ARG A 38 -4.13 -5.91 4.91
N GLU A 39 -5.09 -5.35 4.19
CA GLU A 39 -5.80 -6.08 3.12
C GLU A 39 -4.82 -6.54 2.04
N PHE A 40 -3.89 -5.67 1.63
CA PHE A 40 -2.89 -6.01 0.64
C PHE A 40 -1.96 -7.11 1.16
N ILE A 41 -1.51 -7.00 2.41
CA ILE A 41 -0.65 -7.99 3.03
C ILE A 41 -1.32 -9.36 3.10
N GLU A 42 -2.61 -9.41 3.39
CA GLU A 42 -3.36 -10.67 3.37
C GLU A 42 -3.32 -11.32 2.00
N LYS A 43 -3.47 -10.52 0.94
CA LYS A 43 -3.45 -11.03 -0.43
C LYS A 43 -2.08 -11.59 -0.81
N ILE A 44 -1.00 -10.89 -0.49
CA ILE A 44 0.34 -11.38 -0.83
C ILE A 44 0.74 -12.55 0.06
N SER A 45 0.22 -12.65 1.28
CA SER A 45 0.48 -13.78 2.16
C SER A 45 -0.16 -15.07 1.66
N GLU A 46 -1.21 -14.98 0.87
CA GLU A 46 -1.85 -16.16 0.26
C GLU A 46 -0.97 -16.80 -0.81
N THR A 47 -0.09 -16.02 -1.43
CA THR A 47 0.75 -16.47 -2.54
C THR A 47 2.20 -16.70 -2.12
N ALA A 48 2.56 -16.32 -0.92
CA ALA A 48 3.92 -16.36 -0.40
C ALA A 48 3.89 -16.78 1.07
N ASN A 49 5.05 -16.74 1.73
CA ASN A 49 5.11 -16.98 3.16
C ASN A 49 4.43 -15.83 3.92
N PRO A 50 3.97 -16.09 5.14
CA PRO A 50 3.31 -15.05 5.94
C PRO A 50 4.11 -13.75 5.99
N VAL A 51 3.41 -12.64 5.90
CA VAL A 51 3.99 -11.29 5.90
C VAL A 51 3.35 -10.50 7.02
N GLN A 52 4.16 -9.74 7.74
CA GLN A 52 3.69 -8.91 8.84
C GLN A 52 3.90 -7.43 8.53
N LEU A 53 2.88 -6.64 8.78
CA LEU A 53 2.97 -5.19 8.67
C LEU A 53 3.87 -4.65 9.78
N GLU A 54 4.87 -3.84 9.43
CA GLU A 54 5.74 -3.19 10.40
C GLU A 54 5.37 -1.74 10.63
N SER A 55 5.10 -1.00 9.56
CA SER A 55 4.71 0.41 9.67
C SER A 55 3.96 0.86 8.45
N CYS A 56 3.09 1.83 8.63
CA CYS A 56 2.36 2.49 7.55
C CYS A 56 2.13 3.93 8.02
N ARG A 57 2.89 4.89 7.47
CA ARG A 57 2.88 6.26 7.95
C ARG A 57 2.78 7.25 6.82
N PHE A 58 2.11 8.35 7.08
CA PHE A 58 2.04 9.46 6.14
C PHE A 58 3.46 9.94 5.80
N CYS A 59 3.73 10.06 4.51
CA CYS A 59 5.01 10.51 4.00
C CYS A 59 4.93 11.92 3.40
N HIS A 60 4.10 12.09 2.39
CA HIS A 60 3.94 13.36 1.70
C HIS A 60 2.68 13.35 0.83
N THR A 61 2.36 14.52 0.26
CA THR A 61 1.35 14.62 -0.79
C THR A 61 2.05 14.74 -2.13
N GLU A 62 1.38 14.30 -3.18
CA GLU A 62 1.91 14.46 -4.53
C GLU A 62 0.78 14.48 -5.55
N THR A 63 1.10 14.89 -6.77
CA THR A 63 0.16 14.82 -7.88
C THR A 63 0.17 13.41 -8.45
N ALA A 64 -0.97 12.76 -8.46
CA ALA A 64 -1.09 11.38 -8.93
C ALA A 64 -0.89 11.30 -10.44
N LYS A 65 -0.19 10.25 -10.88
CA LYS A 65 -0.17 9.88 -12.29
C LYS A 65 -1.59 9.47 -12.70
N PRO A 66 -1.96 9.60 -13.98
CA PRO A 66 -3.34 9.32 -14.43
C PRO A 66 -3.87 7.97 -13.97
N GLU A 67 -3.10 6.91 -14.10
CA GLU A 67 -3.56 5.57 -13.71
C GLU A 67 -3.75 5.42 -12.20
N VAL A 68 -2.94 6.11 -11.41
CA VAL A 68 -3.07 6.11 -9.94
C VAL A 68 -4.31 6.91 -9.54
N GLY A 69 -4.47 8.10 -10.10
CA GLY A 69 -5.64 8.94 -9.84
C GLY A 69 -6.94 8.24 -10.17
N GLU A 70 -6.97 7.53 -11.29
CA GLU A 70 -8.12 6.75 -11.71
C GLU A 70 -8.49 5.68 -10.69
N ARG A 71 -7.49 4.96 -10.19
CA ARG A 71 -7.70 3.95 -9.15
C ARG A 71 -8.22 4.53 -7.85
N VAL A 72 -7.63 5.64 -7.44
CA VAL A 72 -8.07 6.32 -6.22
C VAL A 72 -9.52 6.78 -6.35
N GLU A 73 -9.90 7.31 -7.51
CA GLU A 73 -11.29 7.73 -7.75
C GLU A 73 -12.27 6.56 -7.75
N GLN A 74 -11.88 5.45 -8.35
CA GLN A 74 -12.76 4.29 -8.49
C GLN A 74 -12.85 3.45 -7.23
N GLU A 75 -11.73 3.25 -6.54
CA GLU A 75 -11.64 2.32 -5.42
C GLU A 75 -11.43 2.99 -4.07
N GLY A 76 -11.15 4.28 -4.06
CA GLY A 76 -10.88 5.03 -2.82
C GLY A 76 -9.43 4.94 -2.36
N TYR A 77 -8.58 4.18 -3.05
CA TYR A 77 -7.16 4.03 -2.72
C TYR A 77 -6.42 3.39 -3.88
N CYS A 78 -5.09 3.43 -3.80
CA CYS A 78 -4.24 2.71 -4.74
C CYS A 78 -3.00 2.22 -4.00
N ILE A 79 -2.57 0.99 -4.30
CA ILE A 79 -1.31 0.44 -3.78
C ILE A 79 -0.28 0.50 -4.90
N VAL A 80 0.88 1.10 -4.61
CA VAL A 80 2.01 1.14 -5.54
C VAL A 80 3.17 0.36 -4.93
N THR A 81 3.53 -0.75 -5.56
CA THR A 81 4.59 -1.62 -5.06
C THR A 81 5.95 -1.04 -5.41
N ILE A 82 6.89 -1.12 -4.48
CA ILE A 82 8.22 -0.53 -4.64
C ILE A 82 9.32 -1.58 -4.56
N GLU A 83 9.33 -2.40 -3.51
CA GLU A 83 10.43 -3.34 -3.29
C GLU A 83 9.92 -4.68 -2.76
N ASN A 84 10.37 -5.76 -3.40
CA ASN A 84 10.13 -7.14 -2.93
C ASN A 84 8.68 -7.54 -2.74
N CYS A 85 7.74 -6.90 -3.44
CA CYS A 85 6.33 -7.22 -3.30
C CYS A 85 5.97 -8.40 -4.22
N PRO A 86 5.50 -9.53 -3.65
CA PRO A 86 4.93 -10.59 -4.47
C PRO A 86 3.68 -10.08 -5.16
N GLU A 87 3.44 -10.53 -6.38
CA GLU A 87 2.20 -10.16 -7.06
C GLU A 87 1.05 -10.99 -6.49
N PRO A 88 -0.06 -10.34 -6.06
CA PRO A 88 -1.23 -11.08 -5.63
C PRO A 88 -1.79 -11.87 -6.81
N GLN A 89 -2.21 -13.09 -6.56
CA GLN A 89 -2.89 -13.88 -7.57
C GLN A 89 -4.36 -13.49 -7.62
N ASN A 90 -4.86 -13.34 -8.81
CA ASN A 90 -6.27 -13.01 -9.02
C ASN A 90 -7.08 -14.27 -9.23
#